data_e1087b4ff4ddb4ae0b2f8727c64f804c
#
_entry.id   e1087b4ff4ddb4ae0b2f8727c64f804c
#
_cell.length_a   1.000
_cell.length_b   1.000
_cell.length_c   1.000
_cell.angle_alpha   90.00
_cell.angle_beta   90.00
_cell.angle_gamma   90.00
#
_symmetry.space_group_name_H-M   'P 1'
#
loop_
_entity.id
_entity.type
_entity.pdbx_description
1 polymer ?
#
loop_
_entity_poly.entity_id
_entity_poly.type
_entity_poly.pdbx_seq_one_letter_code
_entity_poly.pdbx_strand_id
1 'polypeptide(L)'
;MLHAKYNYYLHGDLKRVELGDKLQGIDYVYGIDGKLKSINHANASKDPGRDGSNGFAADVFGMNLKYHSGDYSNRQVGIPSIQAGSSTANYSGLINGMSWFSKKPNFTDVGAVMNIYSYDAVGQLAANRWRTPNFNCMLRLAGG
;
A
#
# COMPACT_ATOMS: atom_id res chain seq x y z
N MET A 1 31.24 2.21 4.80
CA MET A 1 30.00 1.46 4.81
C MET A 1 28.84 2.46 4.77
N LEU A 2 28.01 2.47 3.74
CA LEU A 2 26.85 3.34 3.64
C LEU A 2 25.69 2.69 4.38
N HIS A 3 25.15 3.32 5.43
CA HIS A 3 24.05 2.75 6.20
C HIS A 3 22.69 2.98 5.55
N ALA A 4 22.46 4.18 5.02
CA ALA A 4 21.26 4.53 4.28
C ALA A 4 21.53 5.70 3.33
N LYS A 5 20.83 5.69 2.19
CA LYS A 5 20.82 6.81 1.25
C LYS A 5 19.38 7.22 0.99
N TYR A 6 19.11 8.52 1.05
CA TYR A 6 17.80 9.11 0.86
C TYR A 6 17.72 9.84 -0.47
N ASN A 7 16.76 9.50 -1.28
CA ASN A 7 16.49 10.16 -2.55
C ASN A 7 15.12 10.86 -2.45
N TYR A 8 15.02 12.05 -3.02
CA TYR A 8 13.81 12.87 -2.96
C TYR A 8 13.26 13.16 -4.34
N TYR A 9 11.97 13.41 -4.44
CA TYR A 9 11.37 14.00 -5.63
C TYR A 9 11.78 15.47 -5.77
N LEU A 10 11.62 16.04 -6.96
CA LEU A 10 11.93 17.45 -7.21
C LEU A 10 11.07 18.41 -6.36
N HIS A 11 9.87 17.99 -5.97
CA HIS A 11 8.96 18.75 -5.09
C HIS A 11 9.23 18.54 -3.59
N GLY A 12 10.26 17.80 -3.21
CA GLY A 12 10.76 17.72 -1.85
C GLY A 12 10.38 16.45 -1.07
N ASP A 13 9.36 15.72 -1.49
CA ASP A 13 8.95 14.49 -0.79
C ASP A 13 9.96 13.35 -0.93
N LEU A 14 10.05 12.50 0.09
CA LEU A 14 10.93 11.35 0.09
C LEU A 14 10.51 10.34 -0.99
N LYS A 15 11.41 10.07 -1.93
CA LYS A 15 11.14 9.16 -3.05
C LYS A 15 11.57 7.73 -2.76
N ARG A 16 12.78 7.57 -2.22
CA ARG A 16 13.38 6.25 -1.99
C ARG A 16 14.40 6.29 -0.87
N VAL A 17 14.41 5.25 -0.05
CA VAL A 17 15.47 4.95 0.91
C VAL A 17 16.19 3.69 0.45
N GLU A 18 17.51 3.77 0.26
CA GLU A 18 18.37 2.64 -0.03
C GLU A 18 19.09 2.24 1.25
N LEU A 19 18.90 1.01 1.71
CA LEU A 19 19.48 0.50 2.95
C LEU A 19 20.71 -0.35 2.66
N GLY A 20 21.76 -0.12 3.46
CA GLY A 20 23.02 -0.83 3.36
C GLY A 20 23.65 -0.72 1.97
N ASP A 21 24.54 -1.63 1.65
CA ASP A 21 25.10 -1.74 0.30
C ASP A 21 24.15 -2.58 -0.58
N LYS A 22 23.02 -1.99 -0.99
CA LYS A 22 21.97 -2.62 -1.80
C LYS A 22 21.18 -3.74 -1.10
N LEU A 23 21.11 -3.69 0.23
CA LEU A 23 20.35 -4.67 1.01
C LEU A 23 18.87 -4.60 0.67
N GLN A 24 18.28 -3.40 0.59
CA GLN A 24 16.88 -3.17 0.22
C GLN A 24 16.65 -1.74 -0.24
N GLY A 25 15.76 -1.56 -1.21
CA GLY A 25 15.15 -0.30 -1.55
C GLY A 25 13.76 -0.16 -0.91
N ILE A 26 13.39 1.04 -0.50
CA ILE A 26 12.04 1.35 -0.02
C ILE A 26 11.56 2.54 -0.83
N ASP A 27 10.53 2.34 -1.64
CA ASP A 27 10.00 3.33 -2.56
C ASP A 27 8.70 3.94 -2.04
N TYR A 28 8.60 5.26 -2.11
CA TYR A 28 7.43 6.03 -1.67
C TYR A 28 6.76 6.67 -2.88
N VAL A 29 5.46 6.50 -3.01
CA VAL A 29 4.66 7.10 -4.08
C VAL A 29 3.55 7.95 -3.47
N TYR A 30 3.42 9.17 -3.97
CA TYR A 30 2.42 10.14 -3.48
C TYR A 30 1.40 10.45 -4.56
N GLY A 31 0.22 10.90 -4.13
CA GLY A 31 -0.76 11.52 -4.98
C GLY A 31 -0.40 12.95 -5.34
N ILE A 32 -1.11 13.54 -6.29
CA ILE A 32 -0.95 14.95 -6.67
C ILE A 32 -1.28 15.91 -5.50
N ASP A 33 -2.07 15.41 -4.54
CA ASP A 33 -2.46 16.11 -3.31
C ASP A 33 -1.44 15.95 -2.16
N GLY A 34 -0.27 15.37 -2.44
CA GLY A 34 0.78 15.11 -1.46
C GLY A 34 0.52 13.94 -0.52
N LYS A 35 -0.61 13.24 -0.64
CA LYS A 35 -0.90 12.08 0.21
C LYS A 35 -0.12 10.85 -0.23
N LEU A 36 0.41 10.11 0.75
CA LEU A 36 1.08 8.84 0.50
C LEU A 36 0.12 7.85 -0.15
N LYS A 37 0.49 7.29 -1.28
CA LYS A 37 -0.28 6.28 -2.03
C LYS A 37 0.28 4.88 -1.86
N SER A 38 1.58 4.73 -1.83
CA SER A 38 2.21 3.43 -1.59
C SER A 38 3.58 3.56 -0.94
N ILE A 39 3.93 2.50 -0.21
CA ILE A 39 5.31 2.16 0.15
C ILE A 39 5.62 0.86 -0.57
N ASN A 40 6.65 0.83 -1.41
CA ASN A 40 6.85 -0.23 -2.38
C ASN A 40 5.53 -0.49 -3.14
N HIS A 41 5.08 -1.73 -3.26
CA HIS A 41 3.79 -2.03 -3.87
C HIS A 41 3.14 -3.25 -3.22
N ALA A 42 1.82 -3.22 -2.97
CA ALA A 42 1.08 -4.33 -2.37
C ALA A 42 1.06 -5.62 -3.21
N ASN A 43 1.52 -5.57 -4.45
CA ASN A 43 1.76 -6.73 -5.29
C ASN A 43 3.28 -6.85 -5.51
N ALA A 44 3.88 -7.90 -4.99
CA ALA A 44 5.31 -8.16 -5.07
C ALA A 44 5.87 -8.24 -6.52
N SER A 45 5.02 -8.49 -7.51
CA SER A 45 5.43 -8.47 -8.93
C SER A 45 5.55 -7.05 -9.53
N LYS A 46 5.07 -6.04 -8.79
CA LYS A 46 5.11 -4.62 -9.17
C LYS A 46 6.08 -3.91 -8.26
N ASP A 47 7.21 -3.59 -8.78
CA ASP A 47 8.30 -2.95 -8.04
C ASP A 47 8.54 -1.55 -8.62
N PRO A 48 8.17 -0.48 -7.89
CA PRO A 48 8.39 0.90 -8.36
C PRO A 48 9.87 1.23 -8.51
N GLY A 49 10.72 0.66 -7.67
CA GLY A 49 12.16 0.89 -7.65
C GLY A 49 12.93 0.06 -8.66
N ARG A 50 12.30 -0.98 -9.22
CA ARG A 50 12.95 -1.96 -10.10
C ARG A 50 14.17 -2.61 -9.44
N ASP A 51 14.04 -3.01 -8.19
CA ASP A 51 15.12 -3.50 -7.34
C ASP A 51 15.86 -4.66 -7.96
N GLY A 52 15.17 -5.63 -8.54
CA GLY A 52 15.78 -6.75 -9.25
C GLY A 52 16.68 -6.32 -10.42
N SER A 53 16.36 -5.21 -11.12
CA SER A 53 17.17 -4.66 -12.20
C SER A 53 18.35 -3.81 -11.70
N ASN A 54 18.23 -3.25 -10.50
CA ASN A 54 19.22 -2.36 -9.89
C ASN A 54 20.16 -3.09 -8.92
N GLY A 55 19.97 -4.39 -8.76
CA GLY A 55 20.80 -5.24 -7.92
C GLY A 55 20.48 -5.15 -6.42
N PHE A 56 19.32 -4.64 -6.07
CA PHE A 56 18.76 -4.72 -4.70
C PHE A 56 18.03 -6.04 -4.49
N ALA A 57 17.87 -6.43 -3.21
CA ALA A 57 17.02 -7.53 -2.88
C ALA A 57 15.54 -7.18 -3.15
N ALA A 58 14.76 -8.20 -3.55
CA ALA A 58 13.33 -8.02 -3.77
C ALA A 58 12.62 -7.57 -2.49
N ASP A 59 11.60 -6.72 -2.64
CA ASP A 59 10.81 -6.20 -1.54
C ASP A 59 10.26 -7.30 -0.61
N VAL A 60 10.45 -7.12 0.68
CA VAL A 60 9.89 -7.98 1.73
C VAL A 60 8.55 -7.47 2.26
N PHE A 61 8.23 -6.22 1.98
CA PHE A 61 7.00 -5.55 2.37
C PHE A 61 6.57 -4.57 1.30
N GLY A 62 5.28 -4.47 1.10
CA GLY A 62 4.70 -3.42 0.27
C GLY A 62 3.26 -3.14 0.67
N MET A 63 2.84 -1.88 0.55
CA MET A 63 1.48 -1.47 0.86
C MET A 63 0.98 -0.39 -0.09
N ASN A 64 -0.32 -0.38 -0.30
CA ASN A 64 -1.03 0.67 -1.04
C ASN A 64 -2.17 1.21 -0.19
N LEU A 65 -2.33 2.53 -0.20
CA LEU A 65 -3.40 3.25 0.46
C LEU A 65 -4.43 3.72 -0.56
N LYS A 66 -5.70 3.58 -0.25
CA LYS A 66 -6.83 4.01 -1.08
C LYS A 66 -7.66 5.03 -0.32
N TYR A 67 -8.00 6.12 -1.00
CA TYR A 67 -8.77 7.23 -0.43
C TYR A 67 -10.19 7.27 -0.97
N HIS A 68 -10.41 6.92 -2.23
CA HIS A 68 -11.73 6.86 -2.86
C HIS A 68 -11.84 5.74 -3.90
N SER A 69 -13.05 5.44 -4.35
CA SER A 69 -13.28 4.51 -5.45
C SER A 69 -12.63 5.05 -6.73
N GLY A 70 -11.95 4.20 -7.46
CA GLY A 70 -11.28 4.60 -8.71
C GLY A 70 -9.93 5.30 -8.55
N ASP A 71 -9.40 5.38 -7.35
CA ASP A 71 -8.09 6.00 -7.04
C ASP A 71 -6.93 5.49 -7.92
N TYR A 72 -7.06 4.26 -8.43
CA TYR A 72 -6.07 3.60 -9.28
C TYR A 72 -6.62 3.10 -10.62
N SER A 73 -7.84 3.50 -11.00
CA SER A 73 -8.53 2.96 -12.18
C SER A 73 -7.83 3.25 -13.50
N ASN A 74 -7.05 4.32 -13.59
CA ASN A 74 -6.35 4.75 -14.80
C ASN A 74 -4.86 4.37 -14.84
N ARG A 75 -4.37 3.66 -13.83
CA ARG A 75 -3.00 3.16 -13.81
C ARG A 75 -3.04 1.65 -13.95
N GLN A 76 -2.35 1.09 -14.94
CA GLN A 76 -2.16 -0.36 -15.13
C GLN A 76 -1.38 -1.00 -13.98
N VAL A 77 -1.71 -0.65 -12.77
CA VAL A 77 -1.05 -1.10 -11.56
C VAL A 77 -1.98 -2.14 -11.00
N GLY A 78 -1.71 -3.42 -11.17
CA GLY A 78 -2.54 -4.56 -10.75
C GLY A 78 -2.91 -4.59 -9.26
N ILE A 79 -3.39 -3.45 -8.76
CA ILE A 79 -3.96 -3.31 -7.43
C ILE A 79 -5.40 -3.78 -7.54
N PRO A 80 -5.81 -4.76 -6.72
CA PRO A 80 -7.22 -5.14 -6.66
C PRO A 80 -8.05 -3.90 -6.38
N SER A 81 -8.99 -3.58 -7.28
CA SER A 81 -9.95 -2.52 -7.01
C SER A 81 -10.71 -2.88 -5.74
N ILE A 82 -10.97 -1.90 -4.87
CA ILE A 82 -12.01 -2.08 -3.86
C ILE A 82 -13.30 -2.30 -4.65
N GLN A 83 -13.88 -3.48 -4.53
CA GLN A 83 -15.10 -3.81 -5.26
C GLN A 83 -16.19 -2.78 -4.91
N ALA A 84 -16.86 -2.27 -5.95
CA ALA A 84 -18.01 -1.41 -5.80
C ALA A 84 -19.01 -2.05 -4.82
N GLY A 85 -19.46 -1.28 -3.81
CA GLY A 85 -20.36 -1.75 -2.76
C GLY A 85 -19.70 -2.09 -1.41
N SER A 86 -18.38 -2.07 -1.30
CA SER A 86 -17.68 -2.36 -0.04
C SER A 86 -17.19 -1.12 0.71
N SER A 87 -17.08 0.03 0.07
CA SER A 87 -16.84 1.31 0.74
C SER A 87 -17.53 2.44 0.00
N THR A 88 -18.08 3.39 0.73
CA THR A 88 -18.56 4.66 0.18
C THR A 88 -17.35 5.47 -0.29
N ALA A 89 -17.43 6.08 -1.46
CA ALA A 89 -16.38 6.98 -1.92
C ALA A 89 -16.22 8.12 -0.91
N ASN A 90 -15.04 8.25 -0.34
CA ASN A 90 -14.75 9.26 0.66
C ASN A 90 -13.69 10.23 0.12
N TYR A 91 -14.09 11.47 -0.10
CA TYR A 91 -13.22 12.52 -0.60
C TYR A 91 -12.70 13.46 0.52
N SER A 92 -13.01 13.15 1.79
CA SER A 92 -12.55 13.93 2.95
C SER A 92 -11.06 13.74 3.27
N GLY A 93 -10.38 12.84 2.54
CA GLY A 93 -8.96 12.54 2.76
C GLY A 93 -8.70 11.42 3.75
N LEU A 94 -9.75 10.77 4.27
CA LEU A 94 -9.62 9.59 5.10
C LEU A 94 -9.27 8.37 4.25
N ILE A 95 -8.48 7.45 4.81
CA ILE A 95 -8.06 6.23 4.13
C ILE A 95 -9.25 5.27 4.06
N ASN A 96 -9.73 4.98 2.86
CA ASN A 96 -10.83 4.05 2.62
C ASN A 96 -10.42 2.58 2.62
N GLY A 97 -9.17 2.32 2.33
CA GLY A 97 -8.66 0.96 2.33
C GLY A 97 -7.14 0.91 2.25
N MET A 98 -6.62 -0.21 2.70
CA MET A 98 -5.20 -0.51 2.64
C MET A 98 -5.03 -1.93 2.13
N SER A 99 -4.17 -2.13 1.14
CA SER A 99 -3.71 -3.45 0.74
C SER A 99 -2.21 -3.56 1.02
N TRP A 100 -1.77 -4.69 1.50
CA TRP A 100 -0.38 -4.90 1.83
C TRP A 100 0.00 -6.38 1.69
N PHE A 101 1.29 -6.63 1.47
CA PHE A 101 1.90 -7.95 1.59
C PHE A 101 3.13 -7.86 2.49
N SER A 102 3.51 -9.00 3.05
CA SER A 102 4.76 -9.18 3.78
C SER A 102 5.30 -10.56 3.49
N LYS A 103 6.57 -10.64 3.09
CA LYS A 103 7.28 -11.91 2.97
C LYS A 103 7.76 -12.35 4.34
N LYS A 104 7.42 -13.57 4.73
CA LYS A 104 8.04 -14.21 5.89
C LYS A 104 9.30 -14.94 5.44
N PRO A 105 10.38 -14.96 6.24
CA PRO A 105 11.51 -15.84 5.99
C PRO A 105 11.00 -17.29 5.90
N ASN A 106 11.31 -17.99 4.81
CA ASN A 106 10.93 -19.40 4.54
C ASN A 106 9.45 -19.69 4.26
N PHE A 107 8.62 -18.69 3.94
CA PHE A 107 7.24 -18.92 3.51
C PHE A 107 7.00 -18.39 2.10
N THR A 108 6.24 -19.16 1.32
CA THR A 108 5.66 -18.72 0.06
C THR A 108 4.82 -17.45 0.28
N ASP A 109 4.86 -16.54 -0.69
CA ASP A 109 4.18 -15.25 -0.66
C ASP A 109 2.78 -15.35 -0.04
N VAL A 110 2.58 -14.69 1.10
CA VAL A 110 1.24 -14.43 1.60
C VAL A 110 0.66 -13.38 0.65
N GLY A 111 -0.28 -13.78 -0.17
CA GLY A 111 -0.93 -12.87 -1.10
C GLY A 111 -1.42 -11.59 -0.42
N ALA A 112 -1.58 -10.52 -1.18
CA ALA A 112 -1.93 -9.21 -0.64
C ALA A 112 -3.20 -9.28 0.24
N VAL A 113 -3.08 -8.85 1.48
CA VAL A 113 -4.19 -8.68 2.41
C VAL A 113 -4.81 -7.32 2.19
N MET A 114 -6.12 -7.21 2.30
CA MET A 114 -6.84 -5.95 2.15
C MET A 114 -7.68 -5.64 3.39
N ASN A 115 -7.54 -4.42 3.89
CA ASN A 115 -8.43 -3.82 4.88
C ASN A 115 -9.29 -2.74 4.19
N ILE A 116 -10.58 -2.74 4.48
CA ILE A 116 -11.53 -1.75 3.98
C ILE A 116 -12.13 -1.05 5.20
N TYR A 117 -12.01 0.27 5.22
CA TYR A 117 -12.45 1.11 6.31
C TYR A 117 -13.78 1.78 5.96
N SER A 118 -14.68 1.86 6.93
CA SER A 118 -15.92 2.63 6.85
C SER A 118 -15.96 3.62 8.00
N TYR A 119 -16.45 4.82 7.73
CA TYR A 119 -16.50 5.90 8.70
C TYR A 119 -17.95 6.33 8.91
N ASP A 120 -18.24 6.86 10.09
CA ASP A 120 -19.53 7.48 10.40
C ASP A 120 -19.62 8.91 9.84
N ALA A 121 -20.74 9.57 10.07
CA ALA A 121 -21.01 10.93 9.56
C ALA A 121 -20.06 12.00 10.13
N VAL A 122 -19.43 11.74 11.28
CA VAL A 122 -18.45 12.65 11.91
C VAL A 122 -16.99 12.27 11.62
N GLY A 123 -16.78 11.24 10.80
CA GLY A 123 -15.46 10.82 10.36
C GLY A 123 -14.74 9.86 11.31
N GLN A 124 -15.44 9.27 12.27
CA GLN A 124 -14.88 8.25 13.14
C GLN A 124 -14.93 6.87 12.46
N LEU A 125 -13.93 6.03 12.71
CA LEU A 125 -13.86 4.69 12.16
C LEU A 125 -15.01 3.82 12.73
N ALA A 126 -15.99 3.52 11.88
CA ALA A 126 -17.15 2.71 12.25
C ALA A 126 -16.92 1.22 12.04
N ALA A 127 -16.21 0.83 10.99
CA ALA A 127 -15.91 -0.56 10.71
C ALA A 127 -14.61 -0.75 9.94
N ASN A 128 -13.95 -1.88 10.19
CA ASN A 128 -12.84 -2.39 9.40
C ASN A 128 -13.20 -3.79 8.89
N ARG A 129 -13.20 -3.98 7.59
CA ARG A 129 -13.40 -5.26 6.92
C ARG A 129 -12.09 -5.76 6.37
N TRP A 130 -11.69 -6.92 6.82
CA TRP A 130 -10.47 -7.57 6.36
C TRP A 130 -10.78 -8.64 5.30
N ARG A 131 -9.98 -8.69 4.24
CA ARG A 131 -10.08 -9.70 3.16
C ARG A 131 -8.72 -10.28 2.86
N THR A 132 -8.66 -11.59 2.73
CA THR A 132 -7.53 -12.29 2.12
C THR A 132 -7.77 -12.48 0.63
N PRO A 133 -6.74 -12.79 -0.18
CA PRO A 133 -6.89 -13.09 -1.60
C PRO A 133 -7.88 -14.23 -1.90
N ASN A 134 -8.15 -15.10 -0.93
CA ASN A 134 -9.05 -16.26 -1.06
C ASN A 134 -10.49 -16.00 -0.63
N PHE A 135 -10.96 -14.74 -0.64
CA PHE A 135 -12.38 -14.34 -0.55
C PHE A 135 -13.15 -14.60 0.74
N ASN A 136 -12.53 -14.93 1.86
CA ASN A 136 -13.24 -14.97 3.14
C ASN A 136 -13.21 -13.59 3.81
N CYS A 137 -14.40 -12.96 3.90
CA CYS A 137 -14.60 -11.68 4.59
C CYS A 137 -14.80 -11.93 6.09
N MET A 138 -13.87 -11.51 6.94
CA MET A 138 -14.11 -11.39 8.38
C MET A 138 -14.41 -9.94 8.74
N LEU A 139 -15.58 -9.72 9.31
CA LEU A 139 -16.00 -8.42 9.85
C LEU A 139 -15.44 -8.28 11.28
N ARG A 140 -14.58 -7.30 11.51
CA ARG A 140 -14.32 -6.82 12.88
C ARG A 140 -15.02 -5.47 13.02
N LEU A 141 -16.01 -5.43 13.89
CA LEU A 141 -16.61 -4.18 14.33
C LEU A 141 -15.61 -3.46 15.25
N ALA A 142 -15.39 -2.18 15.02
CA ALA A 142 -14.62 -1.36 15.93
C ALA A 142 -15.51 -1.06 17.15
N GLY A 143 -15.09 -1.53 18.30
CA GLY A 143 -15.58 -1.06 19.57
C GLY A 143 -16.59 -1.93 20.28
N GLY A 144 -16.32 -2.24 21.43
CA GLY A 144 -17.04 -2.42 22.65
C GLY A 144 -16.19 -1.83 23.72
#